data_2e235c16400a565e281cce55d4199f42
#
_entry.id   2e235c16400a565e281cce55d4199f42
#
_cell.length_a   1.000
_cell.length_b   1.000
_cell.length_c   1.000
_cell.angle_alpha   90.00
_cell.angle_beta   90.00
_cell.angle_gamma   90.00
#
_symmetry.space_group_name_H-M   'P 1'
#
loop_
_entity.id
_entity.type
_entity.pdbx_description
1 polymer ?
#
loop_
_entity_poly.entity_id
_entity_poly.type
_entity_poly.pdbx_seq_one_letter_code
_entity_poly.pdbx_strand_id
1 'polypeptide(L)'
;MLARRISGFHIFGVAIVSLCLAIAILAQKEYVQNTKINVAETNAKAFGLWLGELKTGSKKPLKDKEEDCELFVGLHSGQCFLKELISEITHGDLANLRNPFVEGGDAPLFALVVAKAPYGIANGMGCSAENFEFQSGVTNNGNLLSFWPKDTRGTVVFDFEIGLATIELSDATFKVGLCDDKGLFKQIDIELYFYHKNANK
;
A
#
# COMPACT_ATOMS: atom_id res chain seq x y z
N MET A 1 -37.63 -14.64 55.07
CA MET A 1 -36.93 -13.77 54.08
C MET A 1 -35.44 -13.79 54.37
N LEU A 2 -34.66 -14.60 53.67
CA LEU A 2 -33.21 -14.64 53.79
C LEU A 2 -32.64 -13.59 52.81
N ALA A 3 -32.34 -12.40 53.31
CA ALA A 3 -31.55 -11.43 52.57
C ALA A 3 -30.13 -11.99 52.41
N ARG A 4 -29.81 -12.50 51.23
CA ARG A 4 -28.46 -12.92 50.86
C ARG A 4 -27.56 -11.68 50.93
N ARG A 5 -26.78 -11.55 52.00
CA ARG A 5 -25.68 -10.58 52.05
C ARG A 5 -24.68 -10.99 50.95
N ILE A 6 -24.78 -10.36 49.80
CA ILE A 6 -23.74 -10.44 48.79
C ILE A 6 -22.52 -9.79 49.44
N SER A 7 -21.52 -10.60 49.78
CA SER A 7 -20.32 -10.10 50.44
C SER A 7 -19.61 -9.12 49.50
N GLY A 8 -19.18 -7.96 50.00
CA GLY A 8 -18.48 -6.96 49.23
C GLY A 8 -17.25 -7.50 48.45
N PHE A 9 -16.73 -8.63 48.93
CA PHE A 9 -15.64 -9.38 48.31
C PHE A 9 -16.01 -9.91 46.89
N HIS A 10 -17.25 -10.35 46.70
CA HIS A 10 -17.70 -10.83 45.38
C HIS A 10 -17.88 -9.69 44.37
N ILE A 11 -18.36 -8.54 44.84
CA ILE A 11 -18.52 -7.35 44.00
C ILE A 11 -17.13 -6.84 43.54
N PHE A 12 -16.17 -6.80 44.47
CA PHE A 12 -14.80 -6.38 44.18
C PHE A 12 -14.09 -7.35 43.20
N GLY A 13 -14.27 -8.66 43.39
CA GLY A 13 -13.73 -9.68 42.50
C GLY A 13 -14.29 -9.56 41.07
N VAL A 14 -15.61 -9.36 40.92
CA VAL A 14 -16.25 -9.16 39.60
C VAL A 14 -15.75 -7.89 38.92
N ALA A 15 -15.56 -6.79 39.65
CA ALA A 15 -15.05 -5.55 39.12
C ALA A 15 -13.63 -5.70 38.58
N ILE A 16 -12.73 -6.37 39.28
CA ILE A 16 -11.35 -6.64 38.83
C ILE A 16 -11.35 -7.49 37.56
N VAL A 17 -12.11 -8.59 37.56
CA VAL A 17 -12.18 -9.46 36.35
C VAL A 17 -12.70 -8.68 35.12
N SER A 18 -13.75 -7.86 35.33
CA SER A 18 -14.29 -7.04 34.25
C SER A 18 -13.28 -6.02 33.73
N LEU A 19 -12.50 -5.41 34.61
CA LEU A 19 -11.44 -4.46 34.22
C LEU A 19 -10.32 -5.16 33.45
N CYS A 20 -9.86 -6.33 33.91
CA CYS A 20 -8.84 -7.12 33.22
C CYS A 20 -9.30 -7.54 31.81
N LEU A 21 -10.56 -7.97 31.68
CA LEU A 21 -11.15 -8.31 30.40
C LEU A 21 -11.20 -7.11 29.46
N ALA A 22 -11.61 -5.93 29.94
CA ALA A 22 -11.65 -4.73 29.15
C ALA A 22 -10.25 -4.33 28.65
N ILE A 23 -9.24 -4.39 29.52
CA ILE A 23 -7.84 -4.11 29.14
C ILE A 23 -7.34 -5.12 28.10
N ALA A 24 -7.63 -6.41 28.29
CA ALA A 24 -7.22 -7.46 27.34
C ALA A 24 -7.84 -7.26 25.95
N ILE A 25 -9.13 -6.88 25.88
CA ILE A 25 -9.81 -6.60 24.60
C ILE A 25 -9.20 -5.38 23.91
N LEU A 26 -8.90 -4.32 24.65
CA LEU A 26 -8.25 -3.12 24.11
C LEU A 26 -6.85 -3.43 23.58
N ALA A 27 -6.05 -4.15 24.34
CA ALA A 27 -4.71 -4.56 23.96
C ALA A 27 -4.72 -5.46 22.71
N GLN A 28 -5.67 -6.40 22.63
CA GLN A 28 -5.84 -7.25 21.46
C GLN A 28 -6.20 -6.44 20.22
N LYS A 29 -7.12 -5.47 20.35
CA LYS A 29 -7.53 -4.60 19.23
C LYS A 29 -6.35 -3.77 18.71
N GLU A 30 -5.56 -3.19 19.61
CA GLU A 30 -4.38 -2.42 19.26
C GLU A 30 -3.31 -3.30 18.58
N TYR A 31 -3.08 -4.51 19.12
CA TYR A 31 -2.15 -5.47 18.51
C TYR A 31 -2.54 -5.84 17.08
N VAL A 32 -3.83 -6.15 16.84
CA VAL A 32 -4.34 -6.48 15.50
C VAL A 32 -4.17 -5.29 14.55
N GLN A 33 -4.45 -4.07 15.02
CA GLN A 33 -4.30 -2.85 14.22
C GLN A 33 -2.83 -2.63 13.83
N ASN A 34 -1.91 -2.70 14.78
CA ASN A 34 -0.48 -2.56 14.52
C ASN A 34 0.05 -3.64 13.56
N THR A 35 -0.45 -4.87 13.68
CA THR A 35 -0.10 -5.95 12.74
C THR A 35 -0.54 -5.61 11.31
N LYS A 36 -1.76 -5.08 11.14
CA LYS A 36 -2.26 -4.65 9.83
C LYS A 36 -1.41 -3.52 9.22
N ILE A 37 -1.01 -2.55 10.03
CA ILE A 37 -0.13 -1.46 9.59
C ILE A 37 1.22 -2.04 9.13
N ASN A 38 1.83 -2.92 9.90
CA ASN A 38 3.11 -3.54 9.55
C ASN A 38 3.03 -4.33 8.23
N VAL A 39 1.93 -5.05 7.99
CA VAL A 39 1.70 -5.75 6.72
C VAL A 39 1.59 -4.76 5.56
N ALA A 40 0.84 -3.67 5.72
CA ALA A 40 0.71 -2.64 4.69
C ALA A 40 2.06 -1.95 4.38
N GLU A 41 2.87 -1.68 5.40
CA GLU A 41 4.23 -1.15 5.22
C GLU A 41 5.14 -2.14 4.47
N THR A 42 5.02 -3.43 4.78
CA THR A 42 5.75 -4.49 4.08
C THR A 42 5.35 -4.55 2.60
N ASN A 43 4.05 -4.42 2.31
CA ASN A 43 3.56 -4.35 0.94
C ASN A 43 4.15 -3.15 0.18
N ALA A 44 4.18 -1.97 0.81
CA ALA A 44 4.74 -0.77 0.20
C ALA A 44 6.26 -0.92 -0.05
N LYS A 45 7.00 -1.51 0.87
CA LYS A 45 8.43 -1.82 0.69
C LYS A 45 8.66 -2.82 -0.45
N ALA A 46 7.88 -3.90 -0.50
CA ALA A 46 7.98 -4.90 -1.56
C ALA A 46 7.71 -4.28 -2.94
N PHE A 47 6.69 -3.44 -3.03
CA PHE A 47 6.38 -2.71 -4.25
C PHE A 47 7.51 -1.76 -4.66
N GLY A 48 8.08 -1.02 -3.72
CA GLY A 48 9.19 -0.13 -3.99
C GLY A 48 10.46 -0.86 -4.44
N LEU A 49 10.76 -2.03 -3.88
CA LEU A 49 11.86 -2.88 -4.32
C LEU A 49 11.63 -3.36 -5.75
N TRP A 50 10.45 -3.85 -6.06
CA TRP A 50 10.07 -4.26 -7.41
C TRP A 50 10.22 -3.13 -8.44
N LEU A 51 9.77 -1.90 -8.09
CA LEU A 51 10.00 -0.72 -8.92
C LEU A 51 11.49 -0.42 -9.13
N GLY A 52 12.30 -0.56 -8.10
CA GLY A 52 13.75 -0.38 -8.17
C GLY A 52 14.40 -1.39 -9.11
N GLU A 53 13.97 -2.65 -9.08
CA GLU A 53 14.43 -3.70 -9.99
C GLU A 53 14.05 -3.42 -11.45
N LEU A 54 12.84 -2.94 -11.70
CA LEU A 54 12.42 -2.49 -13.03
C LEU A 54 13.29 -1.33 -13.52
N LYS A 55 13.51 -0.32 -12.68
CA LYS A 55 14.32 0.86 -13.04
C LYS A 55 15.76 0.49 -13.37
N THR A 56 16.36 -0.44 -12.63
CA THR A 56 17.74 -0.87 -12.87
C THR A 56 17.90 -1.87 -14.01
N GLY A 57 16.79 -2.35 -14.58
CA GLY A 57 16.80 -3.41 -15.57
C GLY A 57 17.28 -4.76 -15.01
N SER A 58 17.35 -4.88 -13.68
CA SER A 58 17.76 -6.13 -13.00
C SER A 58 16.70 -7.21 -13.16
N LYS A 59 15.44 -6.80 -13.27
CA LYS A 59 14.31 -7.67 -13.56
C LYS A 59 13.89 -7.50 -15.01
N LYS A 60 13.90 -8.59 -15.77
CA LYS A 60 13.28 -8.56 -17.10
C LYS A 60 11.77 -8.59 -16.90
N PRO A 61 11.02 -7.71 -17.56
CA PRO A 61 9.58 -7.75 -17.51
C PRO A 61 9.09 -9.15 -17.91
N LEU A 62 8.03 -9.62 -17.27
CA LEU A 62 7.36 -10.84 -17.69
C LEU A 62 6.97 -10.61 -19.16
N LYS A 63 7.59 -11.38 -20.05
CA LYS A 63 7.30 -11.32 -21.48
C LYS A 63 5.89 -11.83 -21.71
N ASP A 64 4.90 -10.98 -21.59
CA ASP A 64 3.68 -11.21 -22.33
C ASP A 64 3.98 -10.99 -23.80
N LYS A 65 3.55 -11.95 -24.61
CA LYS A 65 3.90 -12.10 -26.04
C LYS A 65 3.32 -11.01 -26.95
N GLU A 66 2.84 -9.92 -26.42
CA GLU A 66 2.36 -8.78 -27.19
C GLU A 66 3.54 -7.88 -27.50
N GLU A 67 3.94 -7.86 -28.75
CA GLU A 67 5.05 -7.08 -29.35
C GLU A 67 5.01 -5.58 -29.03
N ASP A 68 3.87 -5.07 -28.55
CA ASP A 68 3.64 -3.64 -28.30
C ASP A 68 4.17 -3.14 -26.94
N CYS A 69 4.68 -4.01 -26.07
CA CYS A 69 5.26 -3.67 -24.77
C CYS A 69 6.77 -3.94 -24.70
N GLU A 70 7.48 -3.94 -25.84
CA GLU A 70 8.94 -3.95 -25.80
C GLU A 70 9.44 -2.67 -25.11
N LEU A 71 9.86 -2.88 -23.89
CA LEU A 71 10.38 -1.85 -23.02
C LEU A 71 11.80 -1.51 -23.47
N PHE A 72 11.96 -0.34 -24.04
CA PHE A 72 13.26 0.31 -24.00
C PHE A 72 13.65 0.49 -22.55
N VAL A 73 14.89 0.19 -22.19
CA VAL A 73 15.39 0.37 -20.82
C VAL A 73 15.00 1.76 -20.33
N GLY A 74 14.07 1.82 -19.38
CA GLY A 74 13.60 3.06 -18.76
C GLY A 74 12.31 3.68 -19.30
N LEU A 75 11.79 3.30 -20.48
CA LEU A 75 10.55 3.85 -21.03
C LEU A 75 9.42 2.82 -20.96
N HIS A 76 8.39 3.14 -20.18
CA HIS A 76 7.18 2.34 -20.11
C HIS A 76 6.00 3.17 -20.58
N SER A 77 5.18 2.65 -21.49
CA SER A 77 3.83 3.22 -21.61
C SER A 77 3.07 2.90 -20.32
N GLY A 78 2.23 3.81 -19.84
CA GLY A 78 1.46 3.59 -18.61
C GLY A 78 0.60 2.32 -18.68
N GLN A 79 0.13 1.93 -19.86
CA GLN A 79 -0.62 0.70 -20.07
C GLN A 79 0.24 -0.55 -19.89
N CYS A 80 1.47 -0.55 -20.41
CA CYS A 80 2.41 -1.66 -20.23
C CYS A 80 2.82 -1.82 -18.78
N PHE A 81 3.08 -0.72 -18.08
CA PHE A 81 3.36 -0.73 -16.64
C PHE A 81 2.20 -1.36 -15.85
N LEU A 82 0.95 -1.00 -16.15
CA LEU A 82 -0.21 -1.57 -15.49
C LEU A 82 -0.39 -3.06 -15.78
N LYS A 83 -0.21 -3.49 -17.03
CA LYS A 83 -0.25 -4.91 -17.41
C LYS A 83 0.81 -5.71 -16.65
N GLU A 84 2.02 -5.18 -16.54
CA GLU A 84 3.11 -5.79 -15.80
C GLU A 84 2.81 -5.86 -14.31
N LEU A 85 2.33 -4.76 -13.72
CA LEU A 85 1.92 -4.72 -12.32
C LEU A 85 0.83 -5.76 -12.01
N ILE A 86 -0.18 -5.87 -12.89
CA ILE A 86 -1.24 -6.88 -12.75
C ILE A 86 -0.66 -8.28 -12.83
N SER A 87 0.24 -8.55 -13.76
CA SER A 87 0.90 -9.83 -13.90
C SER A 87 1.70 -10.20 -12.66
N GLU A 88 2.44 -9.25 -12.10
CA GLU A 88 3.19 -9.45 -10.85
C GLU A 88 2.30 -9.72 -9.64
N ILE A 89 1.14 -9.03 -9.54
CA ILE A 89 0.17 -9.25 -8.47
C ILE A 89 -0.52 -10.60 -8.61
N THR A 90 -0.71 -11.09 -9.84
CA THR A 90 -1.44 -12.34 -10.06
C THR A 90 -0.52 -13.56 -10.06
N HIS A 91 0.69 -13.46 -10.57
CA HIS A 91 1.57 -14.62 -10.83
C HIS A 91 3.04 -14.37 -10.46
N GLY A 92 3.43 -13.15 -10.12
CA GLY A 92 4.83 -12.78 -9.87
C GLY A 92 5.16 -12.60 -8.39
N ASP A 93 6.18 -11.77 -8.14
CA ASP A 93 6.73 -11.55 -6.80
C ASP A 93 5.78 -10.80 -5.86
N LEU A 94 4.80 -10.08 -6.43
CA LEU A 94 3.78 -9.37 -5.67
C LEU A 94 2.51 -10.21 -5.43
N ALA A 95 2.48 -11.47 -5.85
CA ALA A 95 1.27 -12.30 -5.83
C ALA A 95 0.75 -12.62 -4.42
N ASN A 96 1.59 -12.51 -3.41
CA ASN A 96 1.21 -12.76 -2.01
C ASN A 96 0.79 -11.50 -1.25
N LEU A 97 0.90 -10.34 -1.87
CA LEU A 97 0.51 -9.09 -1.22
C LEU A 97 -1.01 -8.99 -1.15
N ARG A 98 -1.50 -8.52 -0.01
CA ARG A 98 -2.93 -8.30 0.22
C ARG A 98 -3.13 -7.07 1.09
N ASN A 99 -4.14 -6.29 0.80
CA ASN A 99 -4.53 -5.21 1.70
C ASN A 99 -5.08 -5.80 3.00
N PRO A 100 -4.46 -5.52 4.15
CA PRO A 100 -4.83 -6.14 5.43
C PRO A 100 -6.05 -5.49 6.09
N PHE A 101 -6.49 -4.31 5.62
CA PHE A 101 -7.58 -3.54 6.22
C PHE A 101 -8.92 -3.83 5.58
N VAL A 102 -8.91 -4.19 4.30
CA VAL A 102 -10.13 -4.43 3.51
C VAL A 102 -10.14 -5.88 3.06
N GLU A 103 -11.20 -6.60 3.44
CA GLU A 103 -11.37 -8.00 3.09
C GLU A 103 -11.97 -8.14 1.67
N GLY A 104 -11.61 -9.24 1.01
CA GLY A 104 -12.15 -9.60 -0.30
C GLY A 104 -11.19 -9.33 -1.47
N GLY A 105 -11.54 -9.92 -2.60
CA GLY A 105 -10.72 -9.86 -3.81
C GLY A 105 -10.65 -8.48 -4.45
N ASP A 106 -11.70 -7.68 -4.27
CA ASP A 106 -11.80 -6.33 -4.83
C ASP A 106 -11.23 -5.25 -3.89
N ALA A 107 -10.56 -5.65 -2.80
CA ALA A 107 -9.86 -4.72 -1.93
C ALA A 107 -8.75 -3.98 -2.70
N PRO A 108 -8.65 -2.65 -2.57
CA PRO A 108 -7.61 -1.87 -3.22
C PRO A 108 -6.25 -2.22 -2.63
N LEU A 109 -5.33 -2.70 -3.46
CA LEU A 109 -3.96 -3.01 -3.05
C LEU A 109 -3.01 -1.88 -3.43
N PHE A 110 -3.08 -1.41 -4.67
CA PHE A 110 -2.26 -0.31 -5.19
C PHE A 110 -3.13 0.79 -5.80
N ALA A 111 -2.67 2.03 -5.63
CA ALA A 111 -3.24 3.19 -6.31
C ALA A 111 -2.12 4.04 -6.91
N LEU A 112 -2.25 4.31 -8.20
CA LEU A 112 -1.40 5.19 -8.97
C LEU A 112 -2.06 6.56 -9.00
N VAL A 113 -1.35 7.56 -8.53
CA VAL A 113 -1.92 8.89 -8.33
C VAL A 113 -0.95 9.97 -8.81
N VAL A 114 -1.49 11.17 -9.02
CA VAL A 114 -0.73 12.41 -9.14
C VAL A 114 -1.18 13.33 -8.01
N ALA A 115 -0.24 13.90 -7.28
CA ALA A 115 -0.55 14.85 -6.23
C ALA A 115 -1.15 16.13 -6.82
N LYS A 116 -2.30 16.57 -6.30
CA LYS A 116 -2.94 17.83 -6.71
C LYS A 116 -2.29 19.07 -6.10
N ALA A 117 -1.58 18.89 -5.01
CA ALA A 117 -0.90 19.99 -4.33
C ALA A 117 0.38 20.38 -5.07
N PRO A 118 0.71 21.68 -5.17
CA PRO A 118 1.89 22.15 -5.88
C PRO A 118 3.22 21.71 -5.24
N TYR A 119 3.16 21.13 -4.05
CA TYR A 119 4.33 20.65 -3.29
C TYR A 119 4.45 19.12 -3.25
N GLY A 120 3.65 18.42 -4.05
CA GLY A 120 3.62 16.96 -4.06
C GLY A 120 2.93 16.36 -2.83
N ILE A 121 3.11 15.06 -2.63
CA ILE A 121 2.56 14.32 -1.50
C ILE A 121 3.34 14.62 -0.22
N ALA A 122 2.61 14.89 0.87
CA ALA A 122 3.18 15.05 2.21
C ALA A 122 2.55 14.05 3.20
N ASN A 123 3.33 13.63 4.20
CA ASN A 123 2.83 12.81 5.30
C ASN A 123 1.64 13.48 5.99
N GLY A 124 0.63 12.69 6.32
CA GLY A 124 -0.58 13.15 6.99
C GLY A 124 -1.65 13.73 6.07
N MET A 125 -1.42 13.81 4.76
CA MET A 125 -2.48 14.16 3.81
C MET A 125 -3.52 13.04 3.74
N GLY A 126 -4.81 13.41 3.62
CA GLY A 126 -5.87 12.43 3.42
C GLY A 126 -5.71 11.69 2.09
N CYS A 127 -5.81 10.38 2.12
CA CYS A 127 -5.86 9.54 0.93
C CYS A 127 -7.24 9.66 0.27
N SER A 128 -7.46 10.73 -0.48
CA SER A 128 -8.75 11.04 -1.08
C SER A 128 -8.60 11.73 -2.43
N ALA A 129 -9.69 11.76 -3.19
CA ALA A 129 -9.76 12.47 -4.47
C ALA A 129 -9.57 14.00 -4.34
N GLU A 130 -9.62 14.56 -3.14
CA GLU A 130 -9.34 15.98 -2.92
C GLU A 130 -7.84 16.27 -3.05
N ASN A 131 -7.00 15.36 -2.55
CA ASN A 131 -5.55 15.54 -2.51
C ASN A 131 -4.83 14.88 -3.68
N PHE A 132 -5.46 13.87 -4.29
CA PHE A 132 -4.85 13.08 -5.35
C PHE A 132 -5.75 13.03 -6.59
N GLU A 133 -5.13 13.15 -7.75
CA GLU A 133 -5.73 12.75 -9.01
C GLU A 133 -5.48 11.26 -9.21
N PHE A 134 -6.55 10.48 -9.21
CA PHE A 134 -6.47 9.03 -9.37
C PHE A 134 -6.25 8.69 -10.85
N GLN A 135 -5.19 8.00 -11.15
CA GLN A 135 -4.88 7.56 -12.51
C GLN A 135 -5.36 6.13 -12.74
N SER A 136 -5.07 5.25 -11.83
CA SER A 136 -5.47 3.84 -11.89
C SER A 136 -5.25 3.18 -10.54
N GLY A 137 -5.79 1.99 -10.35
CA GLY A 137 -5.51 1.16 -9.19
C GLY A 137 -5.65 -0.31 -9.52
N VAL A 138 -5.17 -1.14 -8.61
CA VAL A 138 -5.22 -2.60 -8.74
C VAL A 138 -5.72 -3.20 -7.43
N THR A 139 -6.64 -4.14 -7.54
CA THR A 139 -7.16 -4.88 -6.39
C THR A 139 -6.28 -6.05 -5.98
N ASN A 140 -6.60 -6.69 -4.85
CA ASN A 140 -5.94 -7.93 -4.40
C ASN A 140 -5.97 -9.08 -5.44
N ASN A 141 -6.93 -9.06 -6.36
CA ASN A 141 -7.08 -10.06 -7.43
C ASN A 141 -6.48 -9.61 -8.76
N GLY A 142 -5.82 -8.46 -8.82
CA GLY A 142 -5.29 -7.92 -10.06
C GLY A 142 -6.32 -7.21 -10.94
N ASN A 143 -7.55 -6.98 -10.48
CA ASN A 143 -8.54 -6.22 -11.24
C ASN A 143 -8.20 -4.73 -11.23
N LEU A 144 -8.39 -4.07 -12.37
CA LEU A 144 -8.21 -2.62 -12.48
C LEU A 144 -9.32 -1.87 -11.76
N LEU A 145 -8.92 -0.83 -11.05
CA LEU A 145 -9.80 0.20 -10.49
C LEU A 145 -9.73 1.43 -11.39
N SER A 146 -10.90 1.98 -11.73
CA SER A 146 -11.04 3.19 -12.53
C SER A 146 -11.43 4.42 -11.72
N PHE A 147 -11.58 4.28 -10.41
CA PHE A 147 -11.96 5.36 -9.51
C PHE A 147 -11.33 5.17 -8.13
N TRP A 148 -11.22 6.26 -7.38
CA TRP A 148 -10.69 6.24 -6.02
C TRP A 148 -11.55 5.34 -5.13
N PRO A 149 -10.95 4.35 -4.45
CA PRO A 149 -11.71 3.44 -3.60
C PRO A 149 -12.32 4.18 -2.41
N LYS A 150 -13.50 3.70 -1.97
CA LYS A 150 -14.19 4.28 -0.82
C LYS A 150 -13.43 4.07 0.50
N ASP A 151 -12.83 2.89 0.67
CA ASP A 151 -11.92 2.58 1.78
C ASP A 151 -10.51 2.47 1.23
N THR A 152 -9.66 3.39 1.65
CA THR A 152 -8.27 3.51 1.17
C THR A 152 -7.26 2.95 2.15
N ARG A 153 -7.68 2.54 3.35
CA ARG A 153 -6.77 2.04 4.38
C ARG A 153 -5.96 0.85 3.88
N GLY A 154 -4.66 0.88 4.12
CA GLY A 154 -3.73 -0.16 3.69
C GLY A 154 -3.42 -0.18 2.18
N THR A 155 -3.99 0.73 1.40
CA THR A 155 -3.65 0.88 -0.02
C THR A 155 -2.25 1.46 -0.16
N VAL A 156 -1.40 0.81 -0.94
CA VAL A 156 -0.11 1.35 -1.33
C VAL A 156 -0.33 2.42 -2.40
N VAL A 157 0.13 3.62 -2.11
CA VAL A 157 -0.02 4.78 -3.00
C VAL A 157 1.31 5.06 -3.66
N PHE A 158 1.25 5.27 -4.94
CA PHE A 158 2.41 5.56 -5.77
C PHE A 158 2.15 6.85 -6.56
N ASP A 159 2.97 7.86 -6.30
CA ASP A 159 2.87 9.16 -6.96
C ASP A 159 3.78 9.18 -8.19
N PHE A 160 3.18 9.43 -9.34
CA PHE A 160 3.88 9.76 -10.56
C PHE A 160 3.88 11.27 -10.74
N GLU A 161 5.03 11.87 -10.71
CA GLU A 161 5.19 13.30 -10.97
C GLU A 161 4.78 13.69 -12.39
N ILE A 162 4.75 12.71 -13.31
CA ILE A 162 4.37 12.87 -14.73
C ILE A 162 3.36 11.77 -15.05
N GLY A 163 2.14 12.14 -15.40
CA GLY A 163 1.05 11.19 -15.65
C GLY A 163 1.39 9.98 -16.51
N LEU A 164 0.55 8.95 -16.44
CA LEU A 164 0.71 7.63 -17.09
C LEU A 164 0.97 7.62 -18.61
N ALA A 165 1.04 8.77 -19.30
CA ALA A 165 1.20 8.80 -20.75
C ALA A 165 2.56 8.24 -21.20
N THR A 166 3.62 8.57 -20.48
CA THR A 166 4.98 8.02 -20.68
C THR A 166 5.73 8.07 -19.37
N ILE A 167 6.14 6.92 -18.84
CA ILE A 167 6.92 6.87 -17.62
C ILE A 167 8.38 6.64 -18.03
N GLU A 168 9.17 7.69 -17.94
CA GLU A 168 10.62 7.55 -18.01
C GLU A 168 11.10 7.20 -16.60
N LEU A 169 11.21 5.90 -16.30
CA LEU A 169 11.61 5.41 -14.97
C LEU A 169 13.05 5.78 -14.62
N SER A 170 13.89 6.12 -15.61
CA SER A 170 15.31 6.43 -15.41
C SER A 170 15.52 7.69 -14.59
N ASP A 171 14.71 8.72 -14.81
CA ASP A 171 14.89 10.05 -14.22
C ASP A 171 13.74 10.45 -13.27
N ALA A 172 12.68 9.65 -13.20
CA ALA A 172 11.53 9.95 -12.34
C ALA A 172 11.89 9.79 -10.86
N THR A 173 11.61 10.82 -10.10
CA THR A 173 11.47 10.71 -8.65
C THR A 173 10.04 10.27 -8.35
N PHE A 174 9.88 9.13 -7.70
CA PHE A 174 8.56 8.71 -7.26
C PHE A 174 8.53 8.59 -5.75
N LYS A 175 7.36 8.84 -5.21
CA LYS A 175 7.09 8.62 -3.80
C LYS A 175 6.17 7.42 -3.66
N VAL A 176 6.61 6.47 -2.85
CA VAL A 176 5.80 5.33 -2.45
C VAL A 176 5.39 5.52 -1.01
N GLY A 177 4.17 5.25 -0.71
CA GLY A 177 3.66 5.28 0.64
C GLY A 177 2.44 4.40 0.78
N LEU A 178 1.77 4.52 1.89
CA LEU A 178 0.53 3.81 2.15
C LEU A 178 -0.50 4.75 2.78
N CYS A 179 -1.76 4.40 2.62
CA CYS A 179 -2.83 4.98 3.42
C CYS A 179 -2.91 4.22 4.74
N ASP A 180 -2.66 4.90 5.85
CA ASP A 180 -2.68 4.28 7.17
C ASP A 180 -4.09 3.86 7.62
N ASP A 181 -4.23 3.44 8.86
CA ASP A 181 -5.49 3.03 9.47
C ASP A 181 -6.52 4.17 9.63
N LYS A 182 -6.09 5.42 9.47
CA LYS A 182 -6.93 6.62 9.48
C LYS A 182 -7.22 7.14 8.08
N GLY A 183 -6.68 6.48 7.05
CA GLY A 183 -6.77 6.95 5.66
C GLY A 183 -5.86 8.15 5.37
N LEU A 184 -4.80 8.33 6.15
CA LEU A 184 -3.80 9.36 5.93
C LEU A 184 -2.59 8.77 5.20
N PHE A 185 -2.00 9.55 4.28
CA PHE A 185 -0.80 9.13 3.58
C PHE A 185 0.41 9.12 4.53
N LYS A 186 1.10 8.00 4.53
CA LYS A 186 2.38 7.79 5.20
C LYS A 186 3.41 7.41 4.16
N GLN A 187 4.39 8.28 3.94
CA GLN A 187 5.51 7.96 3.05
C GLN A 187 6.33 6.82 3.65
N ILE A 188 6.71 5.89 2.81
CA ILE A 188 7.67 4.83 3.14
C ILE A 188 9.00 5.23 2.53
N ASP A 189 9.99 5.41 3.38
CA ASP A 189 11.35 5.63 2.95
C ASP A 189 11.89 4.31 2.39
N ILE A 190 11.76 4.19 1.09
CA ILE A 190 12.44 3.16 0.36
C ILE A 190 13.78 3.79 0.03
N GLU A 191 14.83 3.36 0.71
CA GLU A 191 16.19 3.62 0.26
C GLU A 191 16.37 2.85 -1.06
N LEU A 192 15.82 3.41 -2.11
CA LEU A 192 16.15 3.00 -3.45
C LEU A 192 17.58 3.51 -3.67
N TYR A 193 18.56 2.71 -3.24
CA TYR A 193 19.94 2.87 -3.65
C TYR A 193 19.98 2.66 -5.16
N PHE A 194 19.64 3.71 -5.88
CA PHE A 194 19.94 3.80 -7.30
C PHE A 194 21.46 3.92 -7.40
N TYR A 195 22.10 2.78 -7.52
CA TYR A 195 23.51 2.73 -7.87
C TYR A 195 23.60 3.37 -9.26
N HIS A 196 23.92 4.67 -9.29
CA HIS A 196 24.55 5.24 -10.47
C HIS A 196 25.82 4.45 -10.67
N LYS A 197 25.74 3.44 -11.50
CA LYS A 197 26.93 2.81 -12.07
C LYS A 197 27.53 3.91 -12.94
N ASN A 198 28.44 4.69 -12.36
CA ASN A 198 29.27 5.60 -13.10
C ASN A 198 29.84 4.82 -14.28
N ALA A 199 29.29 5.04 -15.44
CA ALA A 199 29.88 4.64 -16.70
C ALA A 199 31.11 5.53 -16.90
N ASN A 200 32.15 5.26 -16.13
CA ASN A 200 33.50 5.62 -16.52
C ASN A 200 33.96 4.52 -17.48
N LYS A 201 33.74 4.74 -18.75
CA LYS A 201 34.72 4.42 -19.82
C LYS A 201 34.31 5.10 -21.12
#